data_614444b76d59d8a9db523005d5b3acce
#
_entry.id   614444b76d59d8a9db523005d5b3acce
#
_cell.length_a   1.000
_cell.length_b   1.000
_cell.length_c   1.000
_cell.angle_alpha   90.00
_cell.angle_beta   90.00
_cell.angle_gamma   90.00
#
_symmetry.space_group_name_H-M   'P 1'
#
loop_
_entity.id
_entity.type
_entity.pdbx_description
1 polymer ?
#
loop_
_entity_poly.entity_id
_entity_poly.type
_entity_poly.pdbx_seq_one_letter_code
_entity_poly.pdbx_strand_id
1 'polypeptide(L)'
;KYVQDNWKFKGVVADVSNLDSSNMQFETSGELITVKPDWIINTSCEHMDTNWFKSADNDQLIIMQSNNSSDFDGHINPCKDIEDFRIKYPLEKTHYVGQLVTPAYTRFMQIGYKK
;
A
#
# COMPACT_ATOMS: atom_id res chain seq x y z
N LYS A 1 22.34 10.23 8.95
CA LYS A 1 22.75 8.86 8.69
C LYS A 1 21.65 7.88 9.03
N TYR A 2 21.45 6.90 8.22
CA TYR A 2 20.40 5.91 8.41
C TYR A 2 20.82 4.83 9.41
N VAL A 3 19.84 4.31 10.14
CA VAL A 3 20.07 3.32 11.20
C VAL A 3 19.66 1.93 10.73
N GLN A 4 20.07 1.56 9.55
CA GLN A 4 19.66 0.31 8.91
C GLN A 4 20.12 -0.94 9.66
N ASP A 5 21.29 -0.86 10.30
CA ASP A 5 21.93 -2.02 10.88
C ASP A 5 21.38 -2.43 12.23
N ASN A 6 20.54 -1.61 12.85
CA ASN A 6 20.00 -1.90 14.18
C ASN A 6 18.55 -2.38 14.16
N TRP A 7 18.06 -2.79 13.01
CA TRP A 7 16.71 -3.33 12.83
C TRP A 7 15.57 -2.31 12.98
N LYS A 8 15.86 -1.04 13.16
CA LYS A 8 14.83 -0.01 13.18
C LYS A 8 14.38 0.36 11.78
N PHE A 9 15.24 0.13 10.81
CA PHE A 9 14.93 0.36 9.42
C PHE A 9 15.67 -0.65 8.56
N LYS A 10 14.97 -1.24 7.60
CA LYS A 10 15.56 -2.15 6.63
C LYS A 10 14.94 -1.92 5.26
N GLY A 11 15.79 -1.61 4.29
CA GLY A 11 15.37 -1.48 2.89
C GLY A 11 15.49 -2.82 2.18
N VAL A 12 14.46 -3.20 1.45
CA VAL A 12 14.44 -4.44 0.68
C VAL A 12 13.89 -4.15 -0.71
N VAL A 13 14.43 -4.81 -1.72
CA VAL A 13 13.90 -4.76 -3.09
C VAL A 13 13.03 -6.00 -3.29
N ALA A 14 11.77 -5.80 -3.64
CA ALA A 14 10.84 -6.89 -3.86
C ALA A 14 9.77 -6.49 -4.88
N ASP A 15 9.21 -7.49 -5.58
CA ASP A 15 8.08 -7.28 -6.47
C ASP A 15 6.78 -7.34 -5.65
N VAL A 16 6.11 -6.20 -5.56
CA VAL A 16 4.89 -6.04 -4.76
C VAL A 16 3.78 -6.97 -5.22
N SER A 17 3.71 -7.28 -6.51
CA SER A 17 2.70 -8.19 -7.06
C SER A 17 2.81 -9.60 -6.52
N ASN A 18 4.00 -10.01 -6.07
CA ASN A 18 4.27 -11.33 -5.54
C ASN A 18 4.41 -11.34 -4.01
N LEU A 19 4.14 -10.20 -3.37
CA LEU A 19 4.33 -10.05 -1.93
C LEU A 19 3.05 -10.38 -1.18
N ASP A 20 3.17 -11.27 -0.17
CA ASP A 20 2.09 -11.51 0.78
C ASP A 20 2.22 -10.50 1.93
N SER A 21 1.31 -9.55 2.00
CA SER A 21 1.37 -8.49 3.01
C SER A 21 1.20 -8.99 4.44
N SER A 22 0.60 -10.15 4.63
CA SER A 22 0.42 -10.76 5.95
C SER A 22 1.57 -11.66 6.37
N ASN A 23 2.47 -12.00 5.45
CA ASN A 23 3.57 -12.92 5.70
C ASN A 23 4.71 -12.63 4.72
N MET A 24 5.40 -11.53 4.97
CA MET A 24 6.49 -11.09 4.10
C MET A 24 7.75 -11.90 4.37
N GLN A 25 8.35 -12.44 3.32
CA GLN A 25 9.58 -13.19 3.40
C GLN A 25 10.65 -12.53 2.54
N PHE A 26 11.76 -12.21 3.16
CA PHE A 26 12.89 -11.58 2.49
C PHE A 26 14.17 -12.34 2.79
N GLU A 27 15.01 -12.48 1.78
CA GLU A 27 16.35 -13.01 1.96
C GLU A 27 17.32 -11.83 2.01
N THR A 28 18.06 -11.72 3.11
CA THR A 28 19.02 -10.64 3.31
C THR A 28 20.21 -11.18 4.08
N SER A 29 21.43 -10.87 3.62
CA SER A 29 22.69 -11.32 4.23
C SER A 29 22.72 -12.84 4.42
N GLY A 30 22.14 -13.60 3.51
CA GLY A 30 22.10 -15.06 3.58
C GLY A 30 21.07 -15.64 4.55
N GLU A 31 20.25 -14.80 5.15
CA GLU A 31 19.18 -15.24 6.05
C GLU A 31 17.81 -14.99 5.48
N LEU A 32 16.89 -15.91 5.72
CA LEU A 32 15.48 -15.73 5.41
C LEU A 32 14.78 -15.07 6.59
N ILE A 33 14.21 -13.90 6.35
CA ILE A 33 13.47 -13.14 7.36
C ILE A 33 11.99 -13.19 7.01
N THR A 34 11.17 -13.52 8.00
CA THR A 34 9.72 -13.53 7.89
C THR A 34 9.15 -12.41 8.77
N VAL A 35 8.33 -11.54 8.21
CA VAL A 35 7.76 -10.38 8.89
C VAL A 35 6.28 -10.27 8.59
N LYS A 36 5.49 -10.02 9.62
CA LYS A 36 4.11 -9.56 9.48
C LYS A 36 4.06 -8.13 10.02
N PRO A 37 3.99 -7.11 9.19
CA PRO A 37 3.93 -5.73 9.67
C PRO A 37 2.59 -5.44 10.34
N ASP A 38 2.61 -4.59 11.35
CA ASP A 38 1.38 -4.12 12.00
C ASP A 38 0.68 -3.04 11.16
N TRP A 39 1.46 -2.26 10.43
CA TRP A 39 0.99 -1.20 9.55
C TRP A 39 1.52 -1.41 8.15
N ILE A 40 0.65 -1.17 7.18
CA ILE A 40 1.02 -1.19 5.77
C ILE A 40 0.77 0.20 5.22
N ILE A 41 1.80 0.84 4.68
CA ILE A 41 1.69 2.16 4.08
C ILE A 41 2.00 2.04 2.60
N ASN A 42 1.01 2.32 1.76
CA ASN A 42 1.16 2.29 0.31
C ASN A 42 0.67 3.61 -0.28
N THR A 43 1.59 4.44 -0.72
CA THR A 43 1.27 5.75 -1.31
C THR A 43 1.26 5.73 -2.83
N SER A 44 1.31 4.55 -3.44
CA SER A 44 1.46 4.38 -4.88
C SER A 44 0.51 3.30 -5.43
N CYS A 45 -0.70 3.23 -4.92
CA CYS A 45 -1.67 2.19 -5.32
C CYS A 45 -1.95 2.22 -6.82
N GLU A 46 -1.87 3.38 -7.47
CA GLU A 46 -2.09 3.54 -8.90
C GLU A 46 -1.04 2.82 -9.77
N HIS A 47 0.11 2.46 -9.21
CA HIS A 47 1.20 1.82 -9.94
C HIS A 47 1.16 0.30 -9.88
N MET A 48 0.25 -0.31 -9.16
CA MET A 48 0.25 -1.75 -8.93
C MET A 48 -1.16 -2.33 -8.88
N ASP A 49 -1.25 -3.65 -9.04
CA ASP A 49 -2.52 -4.35 -8.85
C ASP A 49 -2.92 -4.38 -7.37
N THR A 50 -4.04 -5.05 -7.07
CA THR A 50 -4.58 -5.08 -5.71
C THR A 50 -4.10 -6.28 -4.88
N ASN A 51 -3.13 -7.04 -5.35
CA ASN A 51 -2.67 -8.25 -4.65
C ASN A 51 -2.09 -7.94 -3.27
N TRP A 52 -1.37 -6.85 -3.13
CA TRP A 52 -0.84 -6.41 -1.85
C TRP A 52 -1.95 -6.20 -0.81
N PHE A 53 -3.08 -5.66 -1.26
CA PHE A 53 -4.22 -5.39 -0.39
C PHE A 53 -4.97 -6.68 -0.07
N LYS A 54 -5.19 -7.53 -1.08
CA LYS A 54 -5.91 -8.79 -0.90
C LYS A 54 -5.20 -9.72 0.07
N SER A 55 -3.88 -9.72 0.09
CA SER A 55 -3.09 -10.57 0.97
C SER A 55 -2.98 -10.02 2.39
N ALA A 56 -3.31 -8.76 2.62
CA ALA A 56 -3.26 -8.17 3.96
C ALA A 56 -4.30 -8.80 4.90
N ASP A 57 -3.94 -8.93 6.18
CA ASP A 57 -4.83 -9.45 7.20
C ASP A 57 -5.72 -8.35 7.81
N ASN A 58 -6.78 -8.79 8.47
CA ASN A 58 -7.75 -7.90 9.08
C ASN A 58 -7.20 -7.11 10.27
N ASP A 59 -6.14 -7.57 10.89
CA ASP A 59 -5.52 -6.91 12.04
C ASP A 59 -4.37 -5.95 11.67
N GLN A 60 -4.13 -5.76 10.40
CA GLN A 60 -3.12 -4.81 9.92
C GLN A 60 -3.78 -3.47 9.59
N LEU A 61 -3.24 -2.39 10.15
CA LEU A 61 -3.68 -1.04 9.80
C LEU A 61 -3.15 -0.68 8.42
N ILE A 62 -4.04 -0.30 7.52
CA ILE A 62 -3.69 0.04 6.14
C ILE A 62 -3.83 1.54 5.95
N ILE A 63 -2.77 2.16 5.47
CA ILE A 63 -2.72 3.57 5.09
C ILE A 63 -2.39 3.59 3.60
N MET A 64 -3.31 4.06 2.77
CA MET A 64 -3.13 3.96 1.33
C MET A 64 -3.58 5.21 0.59
N GLN A 65 -2.87 5.48 -0.50
CA GLN A 65 -3.16 6.60 -1.39
C GLN A 65 -3.17 6.13 -2.83
N SER A 66 -4.06 6.74 -3.61
CA SER A 66 -4.14 6.58 -5.05
C SER A 66 -4.48 7.92 -5.70
N ASN A 67 -4.68 7.93 -6.99
CA ASN A 67 -5.11 9.13 -7.72
C ASN A 67 -5.90 8.73 -8.96
N ASN A 68 -6.45 9.74 -9.64
CA ASN A 68 -7.24 9.56 -10.87
C ASN A 68 -6.46 9.86 -12.15
N SER A 69 -5.15 9.97 -12.08
CA SER A 69 -4.33 10.27 -13.25
C SER A 69 -4.04 9.00 -14.05
N SER A 70 -4.38 8.99 -15.31
CA SER A 70 -4.03 7.93 -16.27
C SER A 70 -2.96 8.39 -17.26
N ASP A 71 -2.44 9.61 -17.11
CA ASP A 71 -1.56 10.24 -18.10
C ASP A 71 -0.08 9.89 -17.93
N PHE A 72 0.29 9.23 -16.83
CA PHE A 72 1.67 8.88 -16.54
C PHE A 72 1.94 7.41 -16.82
N ASP A 73 3.11 7.13 -17.35
CA ASP A 73 3.58 5.76 -17.52
C ASP A 73 3.66 5.08 -16.15
N GLY A 74 3.27 3.82 -16.11
CA GLY A 74 3.26 3.05 -14.87
C GLY A 74 2.02 3.22 -14.01
N HIS A 75 1.07 4.07 -14.38
CA HIS A 75 -0.24 4.17 -13.75
C HIS A 75 -1.17 3.09 -14.33
N ILE A 76 -0.98 1.86 -13.88
CA ILE A 76 -1.75 0.73 -14.40
C ILE A 76 -3.11 0.56 -13.72
N ASN A 77 -3.31 1.20 -12.58
CA ASN A 77 -4.52 1.03 -11.77
C ASN A 77 -4.96 2.33 -11.09
N PRO A 78 -5.17 3.40 -11.85
CA PRO A 78 -5.73 4.62 -11.27
C PRO A 78 -7.20 4.43 -10.90
N CYS A 79 -7.70 5.25 -10.00
CA CYS A 79 -9.11 5.26 -9.61
C CYS A 79 -9.81 6.46 -10.23
N LYS A 80 -11.05 6.28 -10.68
CA LYS A 80 -11.81 7.37 -11.30
C LYS A 80 -12.19 8.45 -10.30
N ASP A 81 -12.57 8.03 -9.10
CA ASP A 81 -13.02 8.90 -8.02
C ASP A 81 -12.84 8.19 -6.68
N ILE A 82 -13.25 8.85 -5.61
CA ILE A 82 -13.12 8.29 -4.27
C ILE A 82 -13.96 7.02 -4.08
N GLU A 83 -15.11 6.92 -4.73
CA GLU A 83 -15.95 5.73 -4.64
C GLU A 83 -15.30 4.53 -5.33
N ASP A 84 -14.69 4.76 -6.49
CA ASP A 84 -13.93 3.72 -7.19
C ASP A 84 -12.76 3.22 -6.33
N PHE A 85 -12.07 4.14 -5.64
CA PHE A 85 -11.01 3.79 -4.71
C PHE A 85 -11.52 2.93 -3.56
N ARG A 86 -12.66 3.28 -3.00
CA ARG A 86 -13.27 2.51 -1.91
C ARG A 86 -13.77 1.15 -2.36
N ILE A 87 -14.19 1.02 -3.60
CA ILE A 87 -14.62 -0.26 -4.16
C ILE A 87 -13.43 -1.18 -4.41
N LYS A 88 -12.33 -0.64 -4.92
CA LYS A 88 -11.11 -1.43 -5.16
C LYS A 88 -10.41 -1.87 -3.88
N TYR A 89 -10.48 -1.05 -2.85
CA TYR A 89 -9.81 -1.27 -1.57
C TYR A 89 -10.81 -1.09 -0.42
N PRO A 90 -11.75 -2.03 -0.27
CA PRO A 90 -12.82 -1.87 0.72
C PRO A 90 -12.29 -2.04 2.15
N LEU A 91 -12.58 -1.05 3.00
CA LEU A 91 -12.28 -1.09 4.44
C LEU A 91 -13.58 -1.15 5.20
N GLU A 92 -13.75 -2.19 6.00
CA GLU A 92 -14.94 -2.31 6.86
C GLU A 92 -14.84 -1.38 8.07
N LYS A 93 -13.62 -1.18 8.60
CA LYS A 93 -13.35 -0.22 9.68
C LYS A 93 -12.53 0.93 9.12
N THR A 94 -13.21 1.98 8.70
CA THR A 94 -12.58 3.17 8.13
C THR A 94 -12.32 4.20 9.22
N HIS A 95 -11.06 4.57 9.41
CA HIS A 95 -10.66 5.64 10.31
C HIS A 95 -10.62 6.99 9.60
N TYR A 96 -10.30 6.97 8.32
CA TYR A 96 -10.23 8.18 7.52
C TYR A 96 -10.45 7.85 6.05
N VAL A 97 -11.19 8.70 5.36
CA VAL A 97 -11.30 8.70 3.90
C VAL A 97 -11.40 10.15 3.44
N GLY A 98 -10.64 10.51 2.42
CA GLY A 98 -10.65 11.89 1.94
C GLY A 98 -9.93 12.02 0.61
N GLN A 99 -9.99 13.23 0.07
CA GLN A 99 -9.35 13.55 -1.19
C GLN A 99 -8.79 14.96 -1.19
N LEU A 100 -7.77 15.16 -2.02
CA LEU A 100 -7.15 16.45 -2.26
C LEU A 100 -7.15 16.71 -3.75
N VAL A 101 -7.81 17.78 -4.16
CA VAL A 101 -7.82 18.21 -5.56
C VAL A 101 -6.55 19.03 -5.81
N THR A 102 -5.76 18.62 -6.80
CA THR A 102 -4.59 19.36 -7.25
C THR A 102 -4.80 19.82 -8.68
N PRO A 103 -3.98 20.76 -9.20
CA PRO A 103 -4.12 21.17 -10.60
C PRO A 103 -3.94 20.03 -11.61
N ALA A 104 -3.16 19.00 -11.27
CA ALA A 104 -2.84 17.90 -12.18
C ALA A 104 -3.83 16.72 -12.05
N TYR A 105 -4.28 16.41 -10.83
CA TYR A 105 -5.14 15.27 -10.55
C TYR A 105 -5.75 15.38 -9.15
N THR A 106 -6.68 14.49 -8.85
CA THR A 106 -7.20 14.34 -7.49
C THR A 106 -6.55 13.15 -6.81
N ARG A 107 -6.05 13.36 -5.59
CA ARG A 107 -5.41 12.35 -4.77
C ARG A 107 -6.39 11.86 -3.73
N PHE A 108 -6.43 10.55 -3.55
CA PHE A 108 -7.33 9.88 -2.60
C PHE A 108 -6.55 9.23 -1.48
N MET A 109 -7.13 9.19 -0.29
CA MET A 109 -6.52 8.53 0.87
C MET A 109 -7.56 7.79 1.69
N GLN A 110 -7.20 6.59 2.13
CA GLN A 110 -7.97 5.81 3.09
C GLN A 110 -7.05 5.27 4.18
N ILE A 111 -7.57 5.24 5.40
CA ILE A 111 -6.89 4.64 6.55
C ILE A 111 -7.89 3.76 7.29
N GLY A 112 -7.51 2.53 7.58
CA GLY A 112 -8.37 1.63 8.35
C GLY A 112 -7.98 0.17 8.24
N TYR A 113 -8.93 -0.68 8.60
CA TYR A 113 -8.78 -2.13 8.58
C TYR A 113 -9.75 -2.75 7.59
N LYS A 114 -9.33 -3.86 6.98
CA LYS A 114 -10.19 -4.58 6.04
C LYS A 114 -11.46 -5.09 6.71
N LYS A 115 -11.34 -5.43 8.00
CA LYS A 115 -12.48 -5.96 8.72
C LYS A 115 -12.49 -5.61 10.21
#